data_6bc31401acfff06aed12dbf8f07df7bc
#
_entry.id   6bc31401acfff06aed12dbf8f07df7bc
#
_cell.length_a   1.000
_cell.length_b   1.000
_cell.length_c   1.000
_cell.angle_alpha   90.00
_cell.angle_beta   90.00
_cell.angle_gamma   90.00
#
_symmetry.space_group_name_H-M   'P 1'
#
loop_
_entity.id
_entity.type
_entity.pdbx_description
1 polymer ?
#
loop_
_entity_poly.entity_id
_entity_poly.type
_entity_poly.pdbx_seq_one_letter_code
_entity_poly.pdbx_strand_id
1 'polypeptide(L)'
;LPDNFRQGARLYHIHDRFRQTDFIQSFQFFHFMPALCRLHIVLVFPRAIAVGFILPVQSAMNTRLKVSVGTTLAASFVAYALGTIFLGAFVAAGRMPVLPGADAPWWSYTSGALGVLALVTVILIFPKVGAVETVVLPVAGKIVSGLLIDHFGWFNSPVQPISVWRVLGGCLAGAGMIIAFYARGRGSAKPALVWRFLGVLVGVYAAVQAAVNGNLNKALGSSISSGLITYGTGALLLLVLMALTWQWPKRQEPGPVWMWLGGPVGALFVAGMAGLVPKLGTGVSLMVVLIGQLLGSMTIEQFGLFGAQKTPVGIVQLAGVAVVAAGMAAYYLS
;
A
#
# COMPACT_ATOMS: atom_id res chain seq x y z
N LEU A 1 0.79 52.84 38.80
CA LEU A 1 0.49 52.26 37.49
C LEU A 1 0.53 50.74 37.63
N PRO A 2 -0.52 50.02 37.21
CA PRO A 2 -0.75 48.64 37.64
C PRO A 2 0.08 47.60 36.86
N ASP A 3 0.42 46.53 37.58
CA ASP A 3 1.26 45.39 37.16
C ASP A 3 0.78 44.55 35.96
N ASN A 4 -0.35 44.90 35.37
CA ASN A 4 -0.95 44.12 34.26
C ASN A 4 -0.29 44.29 32.91
N PHE A 5 0.61 45.27 32.73
CA PHE A 5 1.32 45.48 31.45
C PHE A 5 2.58 44.59 31.30
N ARG A 6 3.11 44.09 32.41
CA ARG A 6 4.30 43.20 32.39
C ARG A 6 3.98 41.72 32.09
N GLN A 7 2.76 41.29 32.32
CA GLN A 7 2.35 39.92 32.03
C GLN A 7 2.06 39.68 30.52
N GLY A 8 1.51 40.69 29.81
CA GLY A 8 1.24 40.59 28.39
C GLY A 8 2.51 40.47 27.52
N ALA A 9 3.58 41.22 27.92
CA ALA A 9 4.86 41.16 27.19
C ALA A 9 5.63 39.83 27.40
N ARG A 10 5.46 39.18 28.53
CA ARG A 10 6.06 37.84 28.78
C ARG A 10 5.38 36.72 27.98
N LEU A 11 4.08 36.80 27.76
CA LEU A 11 3.33 35.81 27.01
C LEU A 11 3.63 35.89 25.49
N TYR A 12 3.84 37.10 24.95
CA TYR A 12 4.26 37.29 23.55
C TYR A 12 5.68 36.76 23.27
N HIS A 13 6.62 36.97 24.20
CA HIS A 13 7.99 36.43 24.06
C HIS A 13 8.08 34.91 24.23
N ILE A 14 7.14 34.29 24.94
CA ILE A 14 7.09 32.84 25.10
C ILE A 14 6.56 32.21 23.79
N HIS A 15 5.58 32.83 23.14
CA HIS A 15 4.98 32.27 21.90
C HIS A 15 5.93 32.34 20.69
N ASP A 16 6.75 33.39 20.58
CA ASP A 16 7.76 33.51 19.53
C ASP A 16 8.99 32.60 19.78
N ARG A 17 9.35 32.35 21.03
CA ARG A 17 10.41 31.37 21.35
C ARG A 17 10.00 29.95 21.02
N PHE A 18 8.76 29.59 21.21
CA PHE A 18 8.26 28.24 20.83
C PHE A 18 8.29 28.01 19.31
N ARG A 19 7.94 29.01 18.49
CA ARG A 19 7.98 28.88 17.02
C ARG A 19 9.39 28.79 16.44
N GLN A 20 10.35 29.50 16.99
CA GLN A 20 11.74 29.46 16.49
C GLN A 20 12.50 28.21 17.01
N THR A 21 12.22 27.75 18.22
CA THR A 21 12.87 26.55 18.77
C THR A 21 12.39 25.29 18.06
N ASP A 22 11.11 25.19 17.69
CA ASP A 22 10.61 24.01 16.99
C ASP A 22 11.17 23.86 15.57
N PHE A 23 11.37 24.98 14.85
CA PHE A 23 11.98 24.95 13.51
C PHE A 23 13.47 24.62 13.56
N ILE A 24 14.21 25.20 14.50
CA ILE A 24 15.64 24.96 14.70
C ILE A 24 15.89 23.57 15.28
N GLN A 25 15.05 23.11 16.22
CA GLN A 25 15.15 21.75 16.75
C GLN A 25 14.85 20.68 15.70
N SER A 26 13.90 20.90 14.80
CA SER A 26 13.63 19.97 13.69
C SER A 26 14.83 19.88 12.73
N PHE A 27 15.54 20.97 12.47
CA PHE A 27 16.73 20.98 11.61
C PHE A 27 17.99 20.44 12.32
N GLN A 28 18.12 20.69 13.62
CA GLN A 28 19.22 20.12 14.42
C GLN A 28 19.00 18.65 14.73
N PHE A 29 17.74 18.17 14.85
CA PHE A 29 17.44 16.76 15.04
C PHE A 29 17.95 15.90 13.87
N PHE A 30 17.92 16.43 12.64
CA PHE A 30 18.46 15.76 11.46
C PHE A 30 20.00 15.64 11.48
N HIS A 31 20.70 16.56 12.11
CA HIS A 31 22.17 16.52 12.26
C HIS A 31 22.63 15.67 13.44
N PHE A 32 21.81 15.52 14.47
CA PHE A 32 22.12 14.76 15.69
C PHE A 32 21.59 13.33 15.72
N MET A 33 20.89 12.88 14.66
CA MET A 33 20.54 11.47 14.54
C MET A 33 21.82 10.63 14.46
N PRO A 34 21.98 9.60 15.33
CA PRO A 34 23.12 8.68 15.23
C PRO A 34 23.26 8.15 13.80
N ALA A 35 24.48 8.04 13.30
CA ALA A 35 24.74 7.55 11.94
C ALA A 35 24.03 6.22 11.62
N LEU A 36 23.84 5.37 12.63
CA LEU A 36 23.06 4.13 12.57
C LEU A 36 21.57 4.36 12.26
N CYS A 37 20.96 5.44 12.78
CA CYS A 37 19.56 5.75 12.53
C CYS A 37 19.36 6.27 11.10
N ARG A 38 20.29 7.10 10.59
CA ARG A 38 20.30 7.54 9.18
C ARG A 38 20.50 6.37 8.24
N LEU A 39 21.44 5.47 8.55
CA LEU A 39 21.71 4.27 7.77
C LEU A 39 20.47 3.36 7.71
N HIS A 40 19.75 3.23 8.83
CA HIS A 40 18.53 2.40 8.89
C HIS A 40 17.44 2.96 7.96
N ILE A 41 17.21 4.27 7.96
CA ILE A 41 16.26 4.94 7.08
C ILE A 41 16.68 4.79 5.62
N VAL A 42 17.94 5.07 5.29
CA VAL A 42 18.49 4.95 3.93
C VAL A 42 18.33 3.53 3.39
N LEU A 43 18.38 2.50 4.23
CA LEU A 43 18.19 1.11 3.81
C LEU A 43 16.70 0.70 3.69
N VAL A 44 15.80 1.31 4.46
CA VAL A 44 14.38 0.93 4.47
C VAL A 44 13.62 1.54 3.29
N PHE A 45 13.90 2.79 2.92
CA PHE A 45 13.21 3.47 1.82
C PHE A 45 13.39 2.79 0.45
N PRO A 46 14.61 2.43 -0.01
CA PRO A 46 14.78 1.70 -1.25
C PRO A 46 14.06 0.34 -1.24
N ARG A 47 14.04 -0.35 -0.10
CA ARG A 47 13.28 -1.60 0.05
C ARG A 47 11.77 -1.37 -0.10
N ALA A 48 11.24 -0.29 0.48
CA ALA A 48 9.82 0.06 0.36
C ALA A 48 9.45 0.41 -1.09
N ILE A 49 10.31 1.14 -1.81
CA ILE A 49 10.14 1.42 -3.24
C ILE A 49 10.18 0.11 -4.05
N ALA A 50 11.12 -0.79 -3.76
CA ALA A 50 11.21 -2.10 -4.41
C ALA A 50 9.96 -2.95 -4.16
N VAL A 51 9.44 -2.96 -2.92
CA VAL A 51 8.16 -3.63 -2.59
C VAL A 51 7.02 -3.01 -3.40
N GLY A 52 6.99 -1.69 -3.55
CA GLY A 52 5.99 -1.02 -4.38
C GLY A 52 6.07 -1.42 -5.86
N PHE A 53 7.29 -1.52 -6.39
CA PHE A 53 7.55 -1.90 -7.78
C PHE A 53 7.01 -3.30 -8.13
N ILE A 54 6.97 -4.21 -7.17
CA ILE A 54 6.48 -5.58 -7.34
C ILE A 54 4.98 -5.62 -7.70
N LEU A 55 4.17 -4.71 -7.18
CA LEU A 55 2.71 -4.77 -7.33
C LEU A 55 2.22 -4.65 -8.77
N PRO A 56 2.71 -3.71 -9.62
CA PRO A 56 2.37 -3.68 -11.05
C PRO A 56 2.83 -4.92 -11.80
N VAL A 57 3.98 -5.48 -11.45
CA VAL A 57 4.49 -6.74 -12.03
C VAL A 57 3.52 -7.88 -11.76
N GLN A 58 3.12 -8.07 -10.50
CA GLN A 58 2.09 -9.03 -10.11
C GLN A 58 0.79 -8.81 -10.89
N SER A 59 0.33 -7.56 -10.98
CA SER A 59 -0.93 -7.22 -11.65
C SER A 59 -0.91 -7.58 -13.14
N ALA A 60 0.21 -7.32 -13.83
CA ALA A 60 0.38 -7.69 -15.24
C ALA A 60 0.37 -9.21 -15.43
N MET A 61 1.10 -9.95 -14.56
CA MET A 61 1.11 -11.41 -14.57
C MET A 61 -0.27 -12.01 -14.32
N ASN A 62 -1.00 -11.51 -13.32
CA ASN A 62 -2.34 -12.00 -12.99
C ASN A 62 -3.37 -11.66 -14.08
N THR A 63 -3.20 -10.54 -14.77
CA THR A 63 -4.03 -10.19 -15.94
C THR A 63 -3.87 -11.22 -17.05
N ARG A 64 -2.65 -11.67 -17.35
CA ARG A 64 -2.41 -12.74 -18.33
C ARG A 64 -2.92 -14.09 -17.84
N LEU A 65 -2.73 -14.40 -16.56
CA LEU A 65 -3.26 -15.61 -15.94
C LEU A 65 -4.79 -15.68 -16.06
N LYS A 66 -5.50 -14.58 -15.85
CA LYS A 66 -6.96 -14.49 -16.02
C LYS A 66 -7.40 -14.93 -17.40
N VAL A 67 -6.71 -14.54 -18.46
CA VAL A 67 -7.03 -14.96 -19.84
C VAL A 67 -6.88 -16.48 -19.98
N SER A 68 -5.88 -17.06 -19.32
CA SER A 68 -5.59 -18.51 -19.43
C SER A 68 -6.54 -19.38 -18.58
N VAL A 69 -7.04 -18.88 -17.44
CA VAL A 69 -7.93 -19.65 -16.53
C VAL A 69 -9.40 -19.23 -16.59
N GLY A 70 -9.73 -18.21 -17.37
CA GLY A 70 -11.09 -17.82 -17.75
C GLY A 70 -11.74 -16.73 -16.93
N THR A 71 -11.56 -16.66 -15.60
CA THR A 71 -12.21 -15.67 -14.75
C THR A 71 -11.22 -14.97 -13.82
N THR A 72 -11.59 -13.76 -13.38
CA THR A 72 -10.77 -13.02 -12.39
C THR A 72 -10.72 -13.75 -11.06
N LEU A 73 -11.85 -14.36 -10.63
CA LEU A 73 -11.93 -15.08 -9.37
C LEU A 73 -11.03 -16.32 -9.39
N ALA A 74 -11.06 -17.10 -10.49
CA ALA A 74 -10.19 -18.26 -10.66
C ALA A 74 -8.70 -17.86 -10.72
N ALA A 75 -8.35 -16.79 -11.46
CA ALA A 75 -6.97 -16.28 -11.49
C ALA A 75 -6.48 -15.84 -10.10
N SER A 76 -7.34 -15.20 -9.34
CA SER A 76 -7.02 -14.76 -7.98
C SER A 76 -6.84 -15.94 -7.04
N PHE A 77 -7.71 -16.93 -7.10
CA PHE A 77 -7.54 -18.18 -6.33
C PHE A 77 -6.21 -18.86 -6.66
N VAL A 78 -5.90 -19.05 -7.94
CA VAL A 78 -4.63 -19.64 -8.36
C VAL A 78 -3.43 -18.83 -7.86
N ALA A 79 -3.48 -17.50 -7.99
CA ALA A 79 -2.41 -16.63 -7.50
C ALA A 79 -2.23 -16.75 -5.98
N TYR A 80 -3.33 -16.71 -5.21
CA TYR A 80 -3.27 -16.88 -3.75
C TYR A 80 -2.77 -18.28 -3.35
N ALA A 81 -3.22 -19.33 -4.02
CA ALA A 81 -2.77 -20.70 -3.78
C ALA A 81 -1.28 -20.88 -4.05
N LEU A 82 -0.79 -20.39 -5.21
CA LEU A 82 0.64 -20.45 -5.55
C LEU A 82 1.48 -19.59 -4.61
N GLY A 83 1.00 -18.42 -4.20
CA GLY A 83 1.66 -17.59 -3.20
C GLY A 83 1.73 -18.26 -1.83
N THR A 84 0.66 -18.96 -1.42
CA THR A 84 0.62 -19.76 -0.18
C THR A 84 1.65 -20.89 -0.23
N ILE A 85 1.70 -21.65 -1.33
CA ILE A 85 2.68 -22.73 -1.51
C ILE A 85 4.11 -22.16 -1.47
N PHE A 86 4.36 -21.06 -2.17
CA PHE A 86 5.65 -20.40 -2.22
C PHE A 86 6.13 -19.96 -0.84
N LEU A 87 5.32 -19.18 -0.11
CA LEU A 87 5.66 -18.74 1.25
C LEU A 87 5.73 -19.90 2.24
N GLY A 88 4.86 -20.91 2.06
CA GLY A 88 4.88 -22.14 2.87
C GLY A 88 6.20 -22.88 2.75
N ALA A 89 6.76 -22.98 1.54
CA ALA A 89 8.07 -23.57 1.32
C ALA A 89 9.18 -22.81 2.06
N PHE A 90 9.18 -21.46 2.03
CA PHE A 90 10.15 -20.64 2.78
C PHE A 90 9.98 -20.79 4.29
N VAL A 91 8.75 -20.80 4.78
CA VAL A 91 8.44 -20.98 6.20
C VAL A 91 8.91 -22.34 6.68
N ALA A 92 8.63 -23.40 5.92
CA ALA A 92 9.07 -24.76 6.24
C ALA A 92 10.59 -24.90 6.22
N ALA A 93 11.27 -24.39 5.18
CA ALA A 93 12.72 -24.42 5.05
C ALA A 93 13.42 -23.63 6.17
N GLY A 94 12.88 -22.46 6.51
CA GLY A 94 13.42 -21.58 7.56
C GLY A 94 12.96 -21.95 8.98
N ARG A 95 12.10 -22.95 9.15
CA ARG A 95 11.47 -23.32 10.43
C ARG A 95 10.86 -22.11 11.14
N MET A 96 10.24 -21.22 10.35
CA MET A 96 9.67 -19.99 10.87
C MET A 96 8.37 -20.28 11.64
N PRO A 97 8.03 -19.48 12.68
CA PRO A 97 6.80 -19.68 13.43
C PRO A 97 5.58 -19.37 12.56
N VAL A 98 4.57 -20.23 12.61
CA VAL A 98 3.26 -20.04 11.94
C VAL A 98 2.11 -19.82 12.91
N LEU A 99 2.32 -20.17 14.17
CA LEU A 99 1.37 -19.94 15.25
C LEU A 99 1.89 -18.79 16.11
N PRO A 100 1.19 -17.67 16.21
CA PRO A 100 1.57 -16.63 17.14
C PRO A 100 1.37 -17.11 18.57
N GLY A 101 2.09 -16.51 19.51
CA GLY A 101 1.83 -16.70 20.92
C GLY A 101 0.39 -16.33 21.30
N ALA A 102 -0.02 -16.68 22.51
CA ALA A 102 -1.39 -16.46 23.02
C ALA A 102 -1.90 -15.01 22.95
N ASP A 103 -1.00 -14.05 22.74
CA ASP A 103 -1.28 -12.61 22.76
C ASP A 103 -1.70 -12.00 21.41
N ALA A 104 -1.75 -12.80 20.32
CA ALA A 104 -2.18 -12.27 19.03
C ALA A 104 -3.72 -12.17 18.98
N PRO A 105 -4.27 -10.95 18.82
CA PRO A 105 -5.72 -10.79 18.74
C PRO A 105 -6.27 -11.47 17.49
N TRP A 106 -7.49 -12.04 17.59
CA TRP A 106 -8.13 -12.82 16.52
C TRP A 106 -8.24 -12.07 15.18
N TRP A 107 -8.45 -10.75 15.23
CA TRP A 107 -8.56 -9.92 14.04
C TRP A 107 -7.26 -9.88 13.20
N SER A 108 -6.11 -10.21 13.78
CA SER A 108 -4.83 -10.27 13.04
C SER A 108 -4.86 -11.29 11.89
N TYR A 109 -5.75 -12.26 11.94
CA TYR A 109 -5.91 -13.28 10.91
C TYR A 109 -6.85 -12.86 9.77
N THR A 110 -7.51 -11.71 9.88
CA THR A 110 -8.49 -11.23 8.89
C THR A 110 -7.86 -10.58 7.65
N SER A 111 -6.53 -10.41 7.63
CA SER A 111 -5.80 -9.73 6.56
C SER A 111 -6.08 -10.32 5.16
N GLY A 112 -6.19 -11.65 5.05
CA GLY A 112 -6.55 -12.31 3.79
C GLY A 112 -7.97 -11.99 3.33
N ALA A 113 -8.94 -11.94 4.25
CA ALA A 113 -10.31 -11.55 3.94
C ALA A 113 -10.40 -10.11 3.43
N LEU A 114 -9.65 -9.17 4.04
CA LEU A 114 -9.57 -7.78 3.59
C LEU A 114 -9.00 -7.67 2.17
N GLY A 115 -7.99 -8.47 1.83
CA GLY A 115 -7.45 -8.55 0.48
C GLY A 115 -8.47 -9.06 -0.54
N VAL A 116 -9.25 -10.08 -0.18
CA VAL A 116 -10.31 -10.62 -1.05
C VAL A 116 -11.47 -9.61 -1.19
N LEU A 117 -11.85 -8.90 -0.13
CA LEU A 117 -12.86 -7.83 -0.20
C LEU A 117 -12.42 -6.71 -1.15
N ALA A 118 -11.16 -6.27 -1.04
CA ALA A 118 -10.61 -5.29 -1.96
C ALA A 118 -10.67 -5.79 -3.41
N LEU A 119 -10.26 -7.03 -3.66
CA LEU A 119 -10.28 -7.64 -4.97
C LEU A 119 -11.70 -7.72 -5.56
N VAL A 120 -12.66 -8.26 -4.80
CA VAL A 120 -14.06 -8.37 -5.25
C VAL A 120 -14.63 -6.99 -5.55
N THR A 121 -14.36 -6.00 -4.71
CA THR A 121 -14.81 -4.62 -4.93
C THR A 121 -14.21 -4.05 -6.22
N VAL A 122 -12.92 -4.26 -6.49
CA VAL A 122 -12.27 -3.84 -7.76
C VAL A 122 -12.95 -4.48 -8.98
N ILE A 123 -13.27 -5.77 -8.91
CA ILE A 123 -13.97 -6.47 -10.01
C ILE A 123 -15.34 -5.82 -10.29
N LEU A 124 -16.07 -5.45 -9.24
CA LEU A 124 -17.40 -4.83 -9.35
C LEU A 124 -17.34 -3.41 -9.89
N ILE A 125 -16.37 -2.60 -9.46
CA ILE A 125 -16.29 -1.20 -9.83
C ILE A 125 -15.64 -0.97 -11.21
N PHE A 126 -14.69 -1.83 -11.61
CA PHE A 126 -13.91 -1.63 -12.84
C PHE A 126 -14.75 -1.35 -14.09
N PRO A 127 -15.84 -2.11 -14.41
CA PRO A 127 -16.68 -1.81 -15.56
C PRO A 127 -17.52 -0.53 -15.41
N LYS A 128 -17.64 0.01 -14.20
CA LYS A 128 -18.45 1.19 -13.89
C LYS A 128 -17.65 2.49 -13.88
N VAL A 129 -16.44 2.47 -13.30
CA VAL A 129 -15.60 3.66 -13.15
C VAL A 129 -14.45 3.71 -14.16
N GLY A 130 -14.15 2.60 -14.83
CA GLY A 130 -13.06 2.49 -15.79
C GLY A 130 -11.68 2.34 -15.15
N ALA A 131 -10.65 2.13 -16.00
CA ALA A 131 -9.32 1.75 -15.57
C ALA A 131 -8.63 2.84 -14.70
N VAL A 132 -8.72 4.11 -15.10
CA VAL A 132 -8.05 5.22 -14.40
C VAL A 132 -8.63 5.42 -12.99
N GLU A 133 -9.95 5.55 -12.87
CA GLU A 133 -10.57 5.76 -11.55
C GLU A 133 -10.39 4.55 -10.63
N THR A 134 -10.33 3.33 -11.16
CA THR A 134 -10.06 2.11 -10.37
C THR A 134 -8.68 2.12 -9.69
N VAL A 135 -7.70 2.84 -10.26
CA VAL A 135 -6.37 2.99 -9.67
C VAL A 135 -6.29 4.22 -8.76
N VAL A 136 -6.88 5.33 -9.16
CA VAL A 136 -6.76 6.62 -8.45
C VAL A 136 -7.62 6.66 -7.19
N LEU A 137 -8.86 6.16 -7.22
CA LEU A 137 -9.77 6.22 -6.08
C LEU A 137 -9.24 5.47 -4.83
N PRO A 138 -8.65 4.27 -4.94
CA PRO A 138 -8.04 3.61 -3.80
C PRO A 138 -6.90 4.40 -3.15
N VAL A 139 -6.20 5.26 -3.89
CA VAL A 139 -5.13 6.07 -3.31
C VAL A 139 -5.67 7.03 -2.26
N ALA A 140 -6.80 7.69 -2.53
CA ALA A 140 -7.45 8.55 -1.54
C ALA A 140 -7.82 7.76 -0.26
N GLY A 141 -8.39 6.56 -0.42
CA GLY A 141 -8.71 5.69 0.70
C GLY A 141 -7.48 5.28 1.51
N LYS A 142 -6.39 4.91 0.84
CA LYS A 142 -5.11 4.56 1.49
C LYS A 142 -4.54 5.73 2.30
N ILE A 143 -4.54 6.94 1.72
CA ILE A 143 -3.99 8.15 2.36
C ILE A 143 -4.78 8.47 3.63
N VAL A 144 -6.10 8.61 3.51
CA VAL A 144 -6.96 8.95 4.64
C VAL A 144 -6.90 7.88 5.73
N SER A 145 -7.05 6.61 5.36
CA SER A 145 -7.02 5.52 6.34
C SER A 145 -5.64 5.35 6.98
N GLY A 146 -4.54 5.52 6.22
CA GLY A 146 -3.19 5.48 6.75
C GLY A 146 -2.95 6.58 7.79
N LEU A 147 -3.41 7.81 7.54
CA LEU A 147 -3.36 8.92 8.49
C LEU A 147 -4.14 8.62 9.78
N LEU A 148 -5.36 8.08 9.65
CA LEU A 148 -6.21 7.77 10.80
C LEU A 148 -5.65 6.59 11.61
N ILE A 149 -5.20 5.53 10.94
CA ILE A 149 -4.61 4.35 11.58
C ILE A 149 -3.38 4.76 12.39
N ASP A 150 -2.49 5.56 11.81
CA ASP A 150 -1.28 6.00 12.49
C ASP A 150 -1.58 7.01 13.60
N HIS A 151 -2.57 7.91 13.40
CA HIS A 151 -2.94 8.90 14.42
C HIS A 151 -3.48 8.25 15.69
N PHE A 152 -4.39 7.30 15.53
CA PHE A 152 -5.04 6.63 16.66
C PHE A 152 -4.30 5.35 17.11
N GLY A 153 -3.25 4.95 16.43
CA GLY A 153 -2.53 3.70 16.73
C GLY A 153 -3.37 2.44 16.51
N TRP A 154 -4.38 2.50 15.61
CA TRP A 154 -5.23 1.35 15.34
C TRP A 154 -4.41 0.16 14.85
N PHE A 155 -4.87 -1.03 15.20
CA PHE A 155 -4.20 -2.30 14.85
C PHE A 155 -2.76 -2.39 15.37
N ASN A 156 -2.45 -1.74 16.50
CA ASN A 156 -1.12 -1.65 17.07
C ASN A 156 -0.06 -1.05 16.11
N SER A 157 -0.51 -0.20 15.18
CA SER A 157 0.38 0.60 14.33
C SER A 157 1.16 1.62 15.18
N PRO A 158 2.38 1.99 14.81
CA PRO A 158 3.11 3.05 15.49
C PRO A 158 2.30 4.35 15.50
N VAL A 159 2.11 4.95 16.68
CA VAL A 159 1.35 6.20 16.81
C VAL A 159 2.14 7.35 16.20
N GLN A 160 1.54 8.01 15.24
CA GLN A 160 2.10 9.17 14.57
C GLN A 160 0.99 10.22 14.40
N PRO A 161 0.98 11.28 15.22
CA PRO A 161 -0.09 12.29 15.21
C PRO A 161 -0.27 12.94 13.84
N ILE A 162 -1.50 13.31 13.52
CA ILE A 162 -1.80 14.10 12.32
C ILE A 162 -1.14 15.48 12.49
N SER A 163 -0.36 15.89 11.49
CA SER A 163 0.20 17.23 11.35
C SER A 163 -0.27 17.87 10.04
N VAL A 164 -0.16 19.20 9.96
CA VAL A 164 -0.49 19.91 8.72
C VAL A 164 0.36 19.42 7.54
N TRP A 165 1.63 19.11 7.79
CA TRP A 165 2.55 18.60 6.77
C TRP A 165 2.16 17.21 6.27
N ARG A 166 1.66 16.32 7.16
CA ARG A 166 1.17 15.00 6.77
C ARG A 166 -0.08 15.10 5.89
N VAL A 167 -1.00 15.99 6.23
CA VAL A 167 -2.19 16.24 5.42
C VAL A 167 -1.81 16.82 4.05
N LEU A 168 -0.96 17.86 4.03
CA LEU A 168 -0.47 18.46 2.78
C LEU A 168 0.30 17.44 1.93
N GLY A 169 1.17 16.64 2.55
CA GLY A 169 1.91 15.57 1.88
C GLY A 169 0.98 14.53 1.25
N GLY A 170 -0.06 14.12 1.97
CA GLY A 170 -1.11 13.24 1.46
C GLY A 170 -1.88 13.84 0.28
N CYS A 171 -2.28 15.10 0.38
CA CYS A 171 -2.94 15.83 -0.70
C CYS A 171 -2.04 15.94 -1.95
N LEU A 172 -0.76 16.26 -1.76
CA LEU A 172 0.21 16.32 -2.86
C LEU A 172 0.40 14.94 -3.51
N ALA A 173 0.54 13.88 -2.71
CA ALA A 173 0.66 12.53 -3.26
C ALA A 173 -0.58 12.13 -4.07
N GLY A 174 -1.78 12.43 -3.56
CA GLY A 174 -3.04 12.23 -4.29
C GLY A 174 -3.09 13.01 -5.61
N ALA A 175 -2.71 14.29 -5.58
CA ALA A 175 -2.64 15.13 -6.77
C ALA A 175 -1.62 14.60 -7.80
N GLY A 176 -0.44 14.19 -7.34
CA GLY A 176 0.58 13.59 -8.21
C GLY A 176 0.12 12.30 -8.88
N MET A 177 -0.63 11.44 -8.16
CA MET A 177 -1.26 10.25 -8.73
C MET A 177 -2.29 10.63 -9.81
N ILE A 178 -3.15 11.63 -9.55
CA ILE A 178 -4.10 12.11 -10.53
C ILE A 178 -3.37 12.61 -11.78
N ILE A 179 -2.32 13.42 -11.63
CA ILE A 179 -1.52 13.93 -12.75
C ILE A 179 -0.92 12.77 -13.55
N ALA A 180 -0.29 11.78 -12.88
CA ALA A 180 0.36 10.65 -13.53
C ALA A 180 -0.62 9.79 -14.35
N PHE A 181 -1.85 9.61 -13.85
CA PHE A 181 -2.86 8.78 -14.52
C PHE A 181 -3.78 9.55 -15.45
N TYR A 182 -4.00 10.86 -15.23
CA TYR A 182 -4.84 11.69 -16.09
C TYR A 182 -4.33 11.79 -17.52
N ALA A 183 -3.01 11.74 -17.71
CA ALA A 183 -2.38 11.73 -19.02
C ALA A 183 -2.70 10.45 -19.85
N ARG A 184 -3.27 9.42 -19.23
CA ARG A 184 -3.64 8.14 -19.88
C ARG A 184 -5.04 8.10 -20.49
N GLY A 185 -5.80 9.17 -20.42
CA GLY A 185 -7.11 9.31 -21.04
C GLY A 185 -8.29 9.30 -20.06
N ARG A 186 -9.29 10.11 -20.36
CA ARG A 186 -10.55 10.15 -19.61
C ARG A 186 -11.43 8.97 -20.01
N GLY A 187 -11.87 8.19 -19.04
CA GLY A 187 -13.03 7.34 -19.22
C GLY A 187 -14.25 8.21 -19.51
N SER A 188 -15.01 7.90 -20.56
CA SER A 188 -16.18 8.68 -20.99
C SER A 188 -17.43 8.51 -20.10
N ALA A 189 -17.39 7.61 -19.13
CA ALA A 189 -18.51 7.34 -18.23
C ALA A 189 -18.56 8.34 -17.07
N LYS A 190 -19.74 8.81 -16.72
CA LYS A 190 -20.02 9.53 -15.46
C LYS A 190 -20.62 8.52 -14.47
N PRO A 191 -19.80 7.75 -13.74
CA PRO A 191 -20.31 6.76 -12.82
C PRO A 191 -21.07 7.42 -11.67
N ALA A 192 -22.11 6.74 -11.17
CA ALA A 192 -22.80 7.19 -9.97
C ALA A 192 -21.83 7.27 -8.77
N LEU A 193 -22.10 8.20 -7.85
CA LEU A 193 -21.21 8.48 -6.69
C LEU A 193 -20.92 7.23 -5.85
N VAL A 194 -21.88 6.30 -5.76
CA VAL A 194 -21.72 5.04 -5.04
C VAL A 194 -20.54 4.21 -5.55
N TRP A 195 -20.31 4.17 -6.86
CA TRP A 195 -19.17 3.40 -7.43
C TRP A 195 -17.82 4.03 -7.11
N ARG A 196 -17.78 5.38 -7.07
CA ARG A 196 -16.57 6.10 -6.63
C ARG A 196 -16.30 5.89 -5.15
N PHE A 197 -17.34 5.92 -4.32
CA PHE A 197 -17.20 5.60 -2.89
C PHE A 197 -16.66 4.19 -2.68
N LEU A 198 -17.18 3.18 -3.39
CA LEU A 198 -16.63 1.83 -3.35
C LEU A 198 -15.16 1.78 -3.80
N GLY A 199 -14.77 2.60 -4.78
CA GLY A 199 -13.37 2.74 -5.18
C GLY A 199 -12.47 3.25 -4.05
N VAL A 200 -12.92 4.23 -3.28
CA VAL A 200 -12.21 4.71 -2.09
C VAL A 200 -12.13 3.61 -1.02
N LEU A 201 -13.21 2.84 -0.82
CA LEU A 201 -13.23 1.72 0.13
C LEU A 201 -12.19 0.65 -0.18
N VAL A 202 -11.86 0.40 -1.44
CA VAL A 202 -10.74 -0.49 -1.82
C VAL A 202 -9.45 -0.05 -1.15
N GLY A 203 -9.20 1.27 -1.13
CA GLY A 203 -8.03 1.84 -0.46
C GLY A 203 -8.09 1.69 1.06
N VAL A 204 -9.26 1.84 1.65
CA VAL A 204 -9.48 1.59 3.09
C VAL A 204 -9.14 0.14 3.44
N TYR A 205 -9.68 -0.83 2.69
CA TYR A 205 -9.39 -2.25 2.89
C TYR A 205 -7.89 -2.54 2.78
N ALA A 206 -7.21 -1.95 1.80
CA ALA A 206 -5.76 -2.13 1.62
C ALA A 206 -4.94 -1.53 2.78
N ALA A 207 -5.33 -0.38 3.31
CA ALA A 207 -4.66 0.24 4.46
C ALA A 207 -4.87 -0.57 5.74
N VAL A 208 -6.11 -0.99 6.01
CA VAL A 208 -6.43 -1.85 7.16
C VAL A 208 -5.72 -3.19 7.04
N GLN A 209 -5.70 -3.81 5.85
CA GLN A 209 -4.96 -5.04 5.60
C GLN A 209 -3.47 -4.90 5.91
N ALA A 210 -2.85 -3.79 5.48
CA ALA A 210 -1.44 -3.55 5.74
C ALA A 210 -1.14 -3.41 7.25
N ALA A 211 -1.99 -2.69 7.98
CA ALA A 211 -1.87 -2.51 9.43
C ALA A 211 -2.05 -3.84 10.19
N VAL A 212 -3.12 -4.57 9.87
CA VAL A 212 -3.43 -5.89 10.45
C VAL A 212 -2.28 -6.88 10.19
N ASN A 213 -1.77 -6.89 8.97
CA ASN A 213 -0.66 -7.75 8.57
C ASN A 213 0.67 -7.36 9.25
N GLY A 214 0.88 -6.05 9.46
CA GLY A 214 1.99 -5.53 10.26
C GLY A 214 1.93 -5.97 11.72
N ASN A 215 0.74 -5.99 12.33
CA ASN A 215 0.53 -6.51 13.69
C ASN A 215 0.79 -8.02 13.75
N LEU A 216 0.29 -8.78 12.77
CA LEU A 216 0.53 -10.21 12.68
C LEU A 216 2.04 -10.52 12.54
N ASN A 217 2.79 -9.70 11.78
CA ASN A 217 4.24 -9.81 11.72
C ASN A 217 4.90 -9.58 13.08
N LYS A 218 4.44 -8.59 13.87
CA LYS A 218 4.96 -8.37 15.23
C LYS A 218 4.73 -9.60 16.13
N ALA A 219 3.54 -10.18 16.07
CA ALA A 219 3.16 -11.35 16.88
C ALA A 219 3.92 -12.63 16.48
N LEU A 220 4.22 -12.81 15.18
CA LEU A 220 4.94 -13.97 14.67
C LEU A 220 6.47 -13.80 14.66
N GLY A 221 6.98 -12.55 14.74
CA GLY A 221 8.38 -12.25 14.50
C GLY A 221 8.85 -12.53 13.05
N SER A 222 7.93 -12.75 12.11
CA SER A 222 8.21 -13.13 10.73
C SER A 222 7.21 -12.54 9.75
N SER A 223 7.69 -11.65 8.88
CA SER A 223 6.87 -11.09 7.80
C SER A 223 6.48 -12.12 6.73
N ILE A 224 7.31 -13.15 6.54
CA ILE A 224 7.04 -14.25 5.62
C ILE A 224 5.88 -15.10 6.14
N SER A 225 5.89 -15.44 7.43
CA SER A 225 4.79 -16.18 8.07
C SER A 225 3.49 -15.38 8.08
N SER A 226 3.56 -14.06 8.32
CA SER A 226 2.41 -13.16 8.22
C SER A 226 1.82 -13.16 6.80
N GLY A 227 2.68 -13.08 5.78
CA GLY A 227 2.29 -13.22 4.38
C GLY A 227 1.65 -14.58 4.06
N LEU A 228 2.20 -15.67 4.59
CA LEU A 228 1.66 -17.03 4.44
C LEU A 228 0.23 -17.12 4.98
N ILE A 229 -0.02 -16.63 6.18
CA ILE A 229 -1.35 -16.64 6.80
C ILE A 229 -2.32 -15.79 5.96
N THR A 230 -1.89 -14.61 5.51
CA THR A 230 -2.70 -13.72 4.66
C THR A 230 -3.09 -14.40 3.34
N TYR A 231 -2.13 -15.01 2.66
CA TYR A 231 -2.40 -15.71 1.41
C TYR A 231 -3.22 -16.98 1.61
N GLY A 232 -2.95 -17.75 2.67
CA GLY A 232 -3.70 -18.97 3.01
C GLY A 232 -5.15 -18.67 3.34
N THR A 233 -5.42 -17.72 4.23
CA THR A 233 -6.80 -17.34 4.58
C THR A 233 -7.53 -16.71 3.39
N GLY A 234 -6.86 -15.94 2.56
CA GLY A 234 -7.41 -15.41 1.32
C GLY A 234 -7.70 -16.50 0.28
N ALA A 235 -6.81 -17.50 0.13
CA ALA A 235 -7.02 -18.64 -0.75
C ALA A 235 -8.24 -19.47 -0.33
N LEU A 236 -8.39 -19.72 0.98
CA LEU A 236 -9.56 -20.43 1.52
C LEU A 236 -10.87 -19.68 1.23
N LEU A 237 -10.89 -18.36 1.46
CA LEU A 237 -12.05 -17.54 1.18
C LEU A 237 -12.39 -17.52 -0.32
N LEU A 238 -11.37 -17.40 -1.18
CA LEU A 238 -11.53 -17.44 -2.64
C LEU A 238 -12.03 -18.81 -3.12
N LEU A 239 -11.59 -19.91 -2.48
CA LEU A 239 -12.08 -21.24 -2.76
C LEU A 239 -13.58 -21.35 -2.46
N VAL A 240 -14.00 -20.84 -1.30
CA VAL A 240 -15.43 -20.78 -0.92
C VAL A 240 -16.22 -19.95 -1.92
N LEU A 241 -15.75 -18.75 -2.27
CA LEU A 241 -16.42 -17.90 -3.25
C LEU A 241 -16.50 -18.54 -4.63
N MET A 242 -15.44 -19.25 -5.06
CA MET A 242 -15.47 -20.03 -6.30
C MET A 242 -16.50 -21.15 -6.27
N ALA A 243 -16.58 -21.88 -5.16
CA ALA A 243 -17.56 -22.94 -4.99
C ALA A 243 -19.00 -22.38 -5.03
N LEU A 244 -19.26 -21.26 -4.35
CA LEU A 244 -20.57 -20.60 -4.34
C LEU A 244 -20.98 -20.00 -5.68
N THR A 245 -20.01 -19.49 -6.45
CA THR A 245 -20.27 -18.84 -7.76
C THR A 245 -20.05 -19.77 -8.95
N TRP A 246 -19.61 -21.02 -8.72
CA TRP A 246 -19.34 -22.02 -9.75
C TRP A 246 -18.29 -21.58 -10.79
N GLN A 247 -17.38 -20.65 -10.42
CA GLN A 247 -16.37 -20.07 -11.30
C GLN A 247 -15.03 -20.81 -11.19
N TRP A 248 -15.02 -22.09 -11.48
CA TRP A 248 -13.80 -22.91 -11.45
C TRP A 248 -12.80 -22.52 -12.54
N PRO A 249 -11.48 -22.70 -12.31
CA PRO A 249 -10.47 -22.50 -13.33
C PRO A 249 -10.74 -23.41 -14.52
N LYS A 250 -10.82 -22.82 -15.70
CA LYS A 250 -10.97 -23.56 -16.98
C LYS A 250 -9.82 -23.17 -17.86
N ARG A 251 -9.03 -24.13 -18.33
CA ARG A 251 -7.96 -23.85 -19.29
C ARG A 251 -8.59 -23.35 -20.61
N GLN A 252 -8.39 -22.09 -20.91
CA GLN A 252 -8.93 -21.45 -22.10
C GLN A 252 -7.84 -21.31 -23.17
N GLU A 253 -6.74 -20.61 -22.83
CA GLU A 253 -5.64 -20.39 -23.74
C GLU A 253 -4.31 -20.77 -23.09
N PRO A 254 -3.39 -21.37 -23.85
CA PRO A 254 -2.03 -21.53 -23.39
C PRO A 254 -1.37 -20.15 -23.18
N GLY A 255 -0.60 -20.00 -22.12
CA GLY A 255 0.08 -18.76 -21.80
C GLY A 255 1.53 -19.00 -21.39
N PRO A 256 2.34 -17.96 -21.35
CA PRO A 256 3.75 -18.06 -20.96
C PRO A 256 3.90 -18.46 -19.49
N VAL A 257 4.98 -19.18 -19.17
CA VAL A 257 5.21 -19.73 -17.83
C VAL A 257 5.26 -18.64 -16.75
N TRP A 258 5.77 -17.45 -17.07
CA TRP A 258 5.87 -16.36 -16.10
C TRP A 258 4.53 -15.91 -15.50
N MET A 259 3.39 -16.15 -16.15
CA MET A 259 2.08 -15.77 -15.62
C MET A 259 1.75 -16.45 -14.30
N TRP A 260 2.28 -17.66 -14.04
CA TRP A 260 2.10 -18.40 -12.81
C TRP A 260 2.90 -17.81 -11.64
N LEU A 261 3.92 -16.98 -11.92
CA LEU A 261 4.71 -16.29 -10.89
C LEU A 261 3.97 -15.11 -10.25
N GLY A 262 2.82 -14.70 -10.79
CA GLY A 262 2.04 -13.60 -10.22
C GLY A 262 1.66 -13.81 -8.74
N GLY A 263 1.34 -15.04 -8.34
CA GLY A 263 1.08 -15.39 -6.96
C GLY A 263 2.30 -15.24 -6.04
N PRO A 264 3.43 -15.91 -6.31
CA PRO A 264 4.69 -15.73 -5.58
C PRO A 264 5.14 -14.26 -5.49
N VAL A 265 5.09 -13.52 -6.60
CA VAL A 265 5.46 -12.10 -6.65
C VAL A 265 4.56 -11.25 -5.74
N GLY A 266 3.25 -11.51 -5.77
CA GLY A 266 2.31 -10.82 -4.88
C GLY A 266 2.46 -11.21 -3.41
N ALA A 267 2.84 -12.44 -3.14
CA ALA A 267 3.11 -12.91 -1.78
C ALA A 267 4.34 -12.19 -1.19
N LEU A 268 5.37 -11.94 -2.00
CA LEU A 268 6.52 -11.09 -1.61
C LEU A 268 6.12 -9.65 -1.33
N PHE A 269 5.18 -9.09 -2.12
CA PHE A 269 4.64 -7.76 -1.85
C PHE A 269 3.97 -7.69 -0.47
N VAL A 270 3.08 -8.64 -0.17
CA VAL A 270 2.34 -8.66 1.11
C VAL A 270 3.27 -8.90 2.29
N ALA A 271 4.23 -9.83 2.17
CA ALA A 271 5.26 -10.06 3.18
C ALA A 271 6.15 -8.81 3.37
N GLY A 272 6.52 -8.14 2.28
CA GLY A 272 7.27 -6.89 2.32
C GLY A 272 6.53 -5.79 3.07
N MET A 273 5.24 -5.59 2.77
CA MET A 273 4.39 -4.63 3.50
C MET A 273 4.27 -4.96 4.98
N ALA A 274 4.09 -6.23 5.34
CA ALA A 274 4.06 -6.67 6.73
C ALA A 274 5.36 -6.33 7.49
N GLY A 275 6.50 -6.37 6.82
CA GLY A 275 7.79 -5.99 7.38
C GLY A 275 8.04 -4.48 7.47
N LEU A 276 7.39 -3.67 6.62
CA LEU A 276 7.55 -2.21 6.57
C LEU A 276 6.68 -1.49 7.61
N VAL A 277 5.40 -1.87 7.73
CA VAL A 277 4.42 -1.18 8.60
C VAL A 277 4.87 -1.05 10.05
N PRO A 278 5.42 -2.08 10.71
CA PRO A 278 5.91 -1.95 12.08
C PRO A 278 7.07 -0.97 12.26
N LYS A 279 7.80 -0.68 11.18
CA LYS A 279 9.00 0.18 11.20
C LYS A 279 8.70 1.63 10.84
N LEU A 280 7.80 1.84 9.88
CA LEU A 280 7.52 3.15 9.29
C LEU A 280 6.14 3.70 9.67
N GLY A 281 5.26 2.88 10.21
CA GLY A 281 3.83 3.17 10.29
C GLY A 281 3.10 2.81 9.00
N THR A 282 1.77 2.78 9.06
CA THR A 282 0.92 2.39 7.94
C THR A 282 0.93 3.46 6.85
N GLY A 283 0.75 4.73 7.22
CA GLY A 283 0.67 5.84 6.28
C GLY A 283 1.96 6.03 5.48
N VAL A 284 3.12 6.10 6.17
CA VAL A 284 4.43 6.25 5.51
C VAL A 284 4.72 5.07 4.60
N SER A 285 4.47 3.84 5.06
CA SER A 285 4.69 2.63 4.25
C SER A 285 3.88 2.67 2.95
N LEU A 286 2.59 3.03 3.04
CA LEU A 286 1.73 3.16 1.87
C LEU A 286 2.21 4.25 0.91
N MET A 287 2.66 5.40 1.44
CA MET A 287 3.16 6.52 0.61
C MET A 287 4.42 6.16 -0.17
N VAL A 288 5.40 5.54 0.49
CA VAL A 288 6.66 5.15 -0.19
C VAL A 288 6.39 4.08 -1.24
N VAL A 289 5.53 3.12 -0.93
CA VAL A 289 5.12 2.06 -1.85
C VAL A 289 4.40 2.60 -3.09
N LEU A 290 3.63 3.70 -2.98
CA LEU A 290 3.01 4.35 -4.14
C LEU A 290 4.03 4.83 -5.18
N ILE A 291 5.19 5.35 -4.75
CA ILE A 291 6.28 5.73 -5.67
C ILE A 291 6.76 4.50 -6.43
N GLY A 292 7.03 3.41 -5.72
CA GLY A 292 7.42 2.15 -6.35
C GLY A 292 6.38 1.63 -7.35
N GLN A 293 5.09 1.71 -7.00
CA GLN A 293 3.99 1.31 -7.89
C GLN A 293 3.96 2.16 -9.17
N LEU A 294 4.14 3.47 -9.06
CA LEU A 294 4.22 4.34 -10.24
C LEU A 294 5.40 3.98 -11.13
N LEU A 295 6.61 3.89 -10.55
CA LEU A 295 7.81 3.53 -11.29
C LEU A 295 7.68 2.16 -11.96
N GLY A 296 7.15 1.18 -11.26
CA GLY A 296 6.92 -0.17 -11.78
C GLY A 296 5.94 -0.19 -12.94
N SER A 297 4.80 0.52 -12.82
CA SER A 297 3.82 0.58 -13.91
C SER A 297 4.35 1.33 -15.13
N MET A 298 5.10 2.42 -14.92
CA MET A 298 5.75 3.16 -16.00
C MET A 298 6.81 2.31 -16.73
N THR A 299 7.60 1.53 -15.98
CA THR A 299 8.58 0.60 -16.57
C THR A 299 7.90 -0.47 -17.42
N ILE A 300 6.84 -1.09 -16.89
CA ILE A 300 6.09 -2.13 -17.63
C ILE A 300 5.52 -1.58 -18.93
N GLU A 301 4.92 -0.40 -18.91
CA GLU A 301 4.30 0.23 -20.07
C GLU A 301 5.33 0.77 -21.07
N GLN A 302 6.42 1.37 -20.59
CA GLN A 302 7.50 1.88 -21.45
C GLN A 302 8.08 0.77 -22.35
N PHE A 303 8.30 -0.41 -21.77
CA PHE A 303 8.93 -1.52 -22.46
C PHE A 303 7.94 -2.55 -22.98
N GLY A 304 6.64 -2.44 -22.69
CA GLY A 304 5.62 -3.41 -23.05
C GLY A 304 5.83 -4.77 -22.37
N LEU A 305 6.33 -4.79 -21.12
CA LEU A 305 6.64 -6.02 -20.41
C LEU A 305 5.35 -6.81 -20.07
N PHE A 306 5.48 -8.11 -19.96
CA PHE A 306 4.39 -9.03 -19.59
C PHE A 306 3.15 -8.94 -20.51
N GLY A 307 3.34 -8.54 -21.78
CA GLY A 307 2.25 -8.38 -22.74
C GLY A 307 1.41 -7.11 -22.53
N ALA A 308 1.88 -6.16 -21.73
CA ALA A 308 1.26 -4.85 -21.59
C ALA A 308 1.37 -4.04 -22.89
N GLN A 309 0.36 -3.21 -23.15
CA GLN A 309 0.44 -2.27 -24.27
C GLN A 309 1.60 -1.29 -24.05
N LYS A 310 2.47 -1.20 -25.05
CA LYS A 310 3.61 -0.28 -25.01
C LYS A 310 3.11 1.16 -25.11
N THR A 311 3.31 1.92 -24.05
CA THR A 311 2.93 3.32 -23.96
C THR A 311 4.15 4.13 -23.47
N PRO A 312 4.74 4.98 -24.30
CA PRO A 312 5.89 5.79 -23.91
C PRO A 312 5.58 6.67 -22.71
N VAL A 313 6.51 6.71 -21.76
CA VAL A 313 6.40 7.59 -20.59
C VAL A 313 6.60 9.04 -21.01
N GLY A 314 5.60 9.87 -20.76
CA GLY A 314 5.62 11.30 -21.05
C GLY A 314 6.06 12.15 -19.86
N ILE A 315 6.38 13.43 -20.14
CA ILE A 315 6.81 14.38 -19.13
C ILE A 315 5.75 14.60 -18.03
N VAL A 316 4.47 14.48 -18.36
CA VAL A 316 3.35 14.63 -17.40
C VAL A 316 3.36 13.52 -16.36
N GLN A 317 3.65 12.28 -16.76
CA GLN A 317 3.78 11.16 -15.82
C GLN A 317 4.99 11.33 -14.90
N LEU A 318 6.13 11.80 -15.44
CA LEU A 318 7.32 12.11 -14.64
C LEU A 318 7.05 13.24 -13.64
N ALA A 319 6.34 14.30 -14.06
CA ALA A 319 5.89 15.36 -13.17
C ALA A 319 4.98 14.82 -12.06
N GLY A 320 4.04 13.90 -12.38
CA GLY A 320 3.22 13.23 -11.38
C GLY A 320 4.03 12.47 -10.35
N VAL A 321 5.04 11.71 -10.78
CA VAL A 321 5.98 11.01 -9.85
C VAL A 321 6.73 11.99 -8.96
N ALA A 322 7.22 13.10 -9.53
CA ALA A 322 7.93 14.14 -8.76
C ALA A 322 7.01 14.76 -7.68
N VAL A 323 5.73 15.02 -8.01
CA VAL A 323 4.75 15.55 -7.06
C VAL A 323 4.44 14.51 -5.96
N VAL A 324 4.30 13.21 -6.30
CA VAL A 324 4.14 12.14 -5.29
C VAL A 324 5.36 12.08 -4.38
N ALA A 325 6.57 12.16 -4.92
CA ALA A 325 7.80 12.14 -4.13
C ALA A 325 7.91 13.35 -3.20
N ALA A 326 7.56 14.55 -3.66
CA ALA A 326 7.49 15.75 -2.84
C ALA A 326 6.43 15.62 -1.73
N GLY A 327 5.26 15.06 -2.06
CA GLY A 327 4.20 14.76 -1.09
C GLY A 327 4.65 13.78 -0.02
N MET A 328 5.35 12.72 -0.41
CA MET A 328 5.92 11.74 0.52
C MET A 328 6.99 12.38 1.42
N ALA A 329 7.87 13.22 0.87
CA ALA A 329 8.87 13.94 1.66
C ALA A 329 8.22 14.85 2.70
N ALA A 330 7.20 15.64 2.32
CA ALA A 330 6.44 16.47 3.25
C ALA A 330 5.74 15.64 4.33
N TYR A 331 5.16 14.48 3.96
CA TYR A 331 4.49 13.58 4.88
C TYR A 331 5.45 12.95 5.90
N TYR A 332 6.66 12.65 5.48
CA TYR A 332 7.66 11.97 6.32
C TYR A 332 8.41 12.92 7.25
N LEU A 333 8.71 14.16 6.78
CA LEU A 333 9.48 15.15 7.52
C LEU A 333 8.67 15.87 8.61
N SER A 334 7.42 15.55 8.75
CA SER A 334 6.51 16.07 9.77
C SER A 334 6.47 15.16 10.99
#